data_4d7b2fe8a69aa88369e9d173a6a35e3a
#
_entry.id   4d7b2fe8a69aa88369e9d173a6a35e3a
#
_cell.length_a   1.000
_cell.length_b   1.000
_cell.length_c   1.000
_cell.angle_alpha   90.00
_cell.angle_beta   90.00
_cell.angle_gamma   90.00
#
_symmetry.space_group_name_H-M   'P 1'
#
loop_
_entity.id
_entity.type
_entity.pdbx_description
1 polymer ?
#
loop_
_entity_poly.entity_id
_entity_poly.type
_entity_poly.pdbx_seq_one_letter_code
_entity_poly.pdbx_strand_id
1 'polypeptide(L)'
;PRRQFIILAAFPLLWLLTQHLGPMIQMARVSLLESYPVAQGAPQNFTLNNYIRFFGDHIFWMPFFRTLTFAAVFTFCTLILTYPVAYFLARHVSRHNQMLMLLILLIPFWVGEIVRTYAIMILLGNTGAVNLALKWLGLIERPIPFMYTSFSMGLGIVYLTALYMLLPLYSALEKLPKSYTEVAADLGAGAWTRFRRITLPLTIEGISSGCTLVFLISTGFYATPVLLGGPSTTVFAETIAGFFHYAGD
;
A
#
# COMPACT_ATOMS: atom_id res chain seq x y z
N PRO A 1 22.90 -21.97 25.95
CA PRO A 1 21.89 -21.08 25.40
C PRO A 1 22.01 -20.92 23.88
N ARG A 2 23.21 -20.74 23.28
CA ARG A 2 23.36 -20.51 21.81
C ARG A 2 22.87 -21.69 20.94
N ARG A 3 23.18 -22.95 21.32
CA ARG A 3 22.69 -24.14 20.58
C ARG A 3 21.17 -24.30 20.62
N GLN A 4 20.54 -24.06 21.75
CA GLN A 4 19.10 -24.13 21.90
C GLN A 4 18.41 -23.04 21.09
N PHE A 5 18.97 -21.82 21.07
CA PHE A 5 18.47 -20.73 20.22
C PHE A 5 18.57 -21.08 18.73
N ILE A 6 19.70 -21.65 18.29
CA ILE A 6 19.87 -22.05 16.87
C ILE A 6 18.87 -23.14 16.49
N ILE A 7 18.63 -24.14 17.34
CA ILE A 7 17.67 -25.23 17.07
C ILE A 7 16.23 -24.67 17.02
N LEU A 8 15.86 -23.79 17.97
CA LEU A 8 14.54 -23.17 18.00
C LEU A 8 14.30 -22.20 16.84
N ALA A 9 15.33 -21.49 16.39
CA ALA A 9 15.23 -20.56 15.26
C ALA A 9 15.35 -21.27 13.91
N ALA A 10 16.00 -22.44 13.83
CA ALA A 10 16.23 -23.15 12.57
C ALA A 10 14.93 -23.57 11.88
N PHE A 11 13.97 -24.09 12.61
CA PHE A 11 12.68 -24.52 12.02
C PHE A 11 11.88 -23.37 11.41
N PRO A 12 11.59 -22.25 12.12
CA PRO A 12 10.89 -21.11 11.53
C PRO A 12 11.66 -20.49 10.36
N LEU A 13 13.00 -20.37 10.47
CA LEU A 13 13.82 -19.82 9.39
C LEU A 13 13.78 -20.73 8.14
N LEU A 14 13.92 -22.03 8.31
CA LEU A 14 13.87 -23.00 7.22
C LEU A 14 12.50 -23.00 6.55
N TRP A 15 11.45 -22.91 7.35
CA TRP A 15 10.08 -22.78 6.86
C TRP A 15 9.88 -21.49 6.04
N LEU A 16 10.28 -20.33 6.57
CA LEU A 16 10.21 -19.06 5.85
C LEU A 16 11.02 -19.08 4.56
N LEU A 17 12.24 -19.61 4.59
CA LEU A 17 13.10 -19.73 3.41
C LEU A 17 12.47 -20.62 2.34
N THR A 18 11.96 -21.79 2.72
CA THR A 18 11.34 -22.71 1.74
C THR A 18 10.05 -22.12 1.14
N GLN A 19 9.21 -21.48 1.95
CA GLN A 19 7.94 -20.90 1.48
C GLN A 19 8.13 -19.66 0.61
N HIS A 20 9.19 -18.88 0.84
CA HIS A 20 9.42 -17.66 0.04
C HIS A 20 10.44 -17.88 -1.08
N LEU A 21 11.60 -18.49 -0.79
CA LEU A 21 12.63 -18.69 -1.80
C LEU A 21 12.28 -19.80 -2.79
N GLY A 22 11.60 -20.85 -2.34
CA GLY A 22 11.20 -21.95 -3.22
C GLY A 22 10.38 -21.48 -4.43
N PRO A 23 9.22 -20.81 -4.22
CA PRO A 23 8.44 -20.24 -5.31
C PRO A 23 9.22 -19.20 -6.14
N MET A 24 10.03 -18.34 -5.50
CA MET A 24 10.84 -17.34 -6.24
C MET A 24 11.86 -18.00 -7.17
N ILE A 25 12.57 -19.03 -6.71
CA ILE A 25 13.51 -19.78 -7.54
C ILE A 25 12.76 -20.47 -8.70
N GLN A 26 11.60 -21.06 -8.40
CA GLN A 26 10.77 -21.70 -9.43
C GLN A 26 10.27 -20.68 -10.46
N MET A 27 9.80 -19.51 -10.02
CA MET A 27 9.40 -18.42 -10.91
C MET A 27 10.59 -17.94 -11.78
N ALA A 28 11.76 -17.74 -11.18
CA ALA A 28 12.97 -17.37 -11.90
C ALA A 28 13.37 -18.43 -12.95
N ARG A 29 13.24 -19.73 -12.61
CA ARG A 29 13.47 -20.83 -13.56
C ARG A 29 12.46 -20.80 -14.69
N VAL A 30 11.17 -20.67 -14.39
CA VAL A 30 10.09 -20.63 -15.41
C VAL A 30 10.25 -19.42 -16.31
N SER A 31 10.67 -18.26 -15.80
CA SER A 31 10.87 -17.04 -16.59
C SER A 31 11.97 -17.18 -17.66
N LEU A 32 12.90 -18.12 -17.47
CA LEU A 32 13.96 -18.43 -18.42
C LEU A 32 13.57 -19.51 -19.43
N LEU A 33 12.42 -20.19 -19.29
CA LEU A 33 11.98 -21.21 -20.23
C LEU A 33 11.40 -20.58 -21.49
N GLU A 34 11.65 -21.20 -22.64
CA GLU A 34 11.12 -20.76 -23.93
C GLU A 34 9.59 -20.86 -23.99
N SER A 35 9.02 -21.89 -23.35
CA SER A 35 7.57 -22.09 -23.25
C SER A 35 7.19 -22.72 -21.92
N TYR A 36 6.03 -22.36 -21.38
CA TYR A 36 5.45 -22.95 -20.19
C TYR A 36 3.92 -23.06 -20.35
N PRO A 37 3.29 -24.21 -20.04
CA PRO A 37 3.92 -25.47 -19.59
C PRO A 37 4.74 -26.16 -20.66
N VAL A 38 5.82 -26.83 -20.24
CA VAL A 38 6.68 -27.61 -21.15
C VAL A 38 5.92 -28.86 -21.56
N ALA A 39 5.79 -29.11 -22.87
CA ALA A 39 5.15 -30.32 -23.39
C ALA A 39 5.89 -31.58 -22.90
N GLN A 40 5.14 -32.66 -22.63
CA GLN A 40 5.74 -33.93 -22.18
C GLN A 40 6.77 -34.45 -23.19
N GLY A 41 8.02 -34.63 -22.74
CA GLY A 41 9.12 -35.10 -23.58
C GLY A 41 9.86 -34.04 -24.37
N ALA A 42 9.46 -32.77 -24.32
CA ALA A 42 10.19 -31.69 -24.99
C ALA A 42 11.43 -31.25 -24.18
N PRO A 43 12.55 -30.89 -24.85
CA PRO A 43 13.73 -30.38 -24.18
C PRO A 43 13.41 -29.04 -23.52
N GLN A 44 13.94 -28.83 -22.29
CA GLN A 44 13.83 -27.54 -21.57
C GLN A 44 14.89 -26.59 -22.12
N ASN A 45 14.52 -25.74 -23.04
CA ASN A 45 15.40 -24.69 -23.56
C ASN A 45 15.32 -23.46 -22.71
N PHE A 46 16.47 -22.93 -22.28
CA PHE A 46 16.56 -21.67 -21.57
C PHE A 46 16.81 -20.52 -22.53
N THR A 47 16.08 -19.43 -22.36
CA THR A 47 16.17 -18.25 -23.23
C THR A 47 15.99 -16.96 -22.43
N LEU A 48 16.56 -15.87 -22.92
CA LEU A 48 16.34 -14.52 -22.41
C LEU A 48 15.27 -13.75 -23.22
N ASN A 49 14.67 -14.40 -24.23
CA ASN A 49 13.69 -13.76 -25.12
C ASN A 49 12.48 -13.21 -24.35
N ASN A 50 12.06 -13.86 -23.25
CA ASN A 50 10.97 -13.38 -22.42
C ASN A 50 11.26 -11.99 -21.83
N TYR A 51 12.51 -11.72 -21.44
CA TYR A 51 12.94 -10.42 -20.94
C TYR A 51 13.04 -9.38 -22.06
N ILE A 52 13.57 -9.77 -23.21
CA ILE A 52 13.63 -8.89 -24.39
C ILE A 52 12.21 -8.50 -24.82
N ARG A 53 11.28 -9.45 -24.85
CA ARG A 53 9.87 -9.22 -25.16
C ARG A 53 9.19 -8.32 -24.12
N PHE A 54 9.47 -8.53 -22.84
CA PHE A 54 8.91 -7.68 -21.77
C PHE A 54 9.24 -6.20 -21.99
N PHE A 55 10.48 -5.86 -22.32
CA PHE A 55 10.88 -4.47 -22.55
C PHE A 55 10.56 -3.97 -23.96
N GLY A 56 10.43 -4.85 -24.94
CA GLY A 56 10.10 -4.51 -26.33
C GLY A 56 8.61 -4.29 -26.57
N ASP A 57 7.74 -4.91 -25.78
CA ASP A 57 6.29 -4.86 -25.97
C ASP A 57 5.63 -3.95 -24.93
N HIS A 58 4.93 -2.95 -25.43
CA HIS A 58 4.23 -1.94 -24.65
C HIS A 58 3.17 -2.52 -23.67
N ILE A 59 2.62 -3.68 -24.01
CA ILE A 59 1.60 -4.38 -23.21
C ILE A 59 2.15 -4.79 -21.83
N PHE A 60 3.44 -5.08 -21.72
CA PHE A 60 4.06 -5.54 -20.48
C PHE A 60 4.62 -4.41 -19.62
N TRP A 61 5.44 -3.53 -20.19
CA TRP A 61 6.13 -2.53 -19.39
C TRP A 61 5.26 -1.33 -19.00
N MET A 62 4.23 -1.00 -19.82
CA MET A 62 3.35 0.13 -19.50
C MET A 62 2.56 -0.09 -18.20
N PRO A 63 1.89 -1.24 -17.96
CA PRO A 63 1.24 -1.51 -16.68
C PRO A 63 2.23 -1.54 -15.51
N PHE A 64 3.46 -2.00 -15.74
CA PHE A 64 4.52 -2.01 -14.72
C PHE A 64 4.85 -0.58 -14.24
N PHE A 65 5.20 0.33 -15.16
CA PHE A 65 5.50 1.71 -14.80
C PHE A 65 4.28 2.46 -14.26
N ARG A 66 3.08 2.14 -14.76
CA ARG A 66 1.82 2.68 -14.23
C ARG A 66 1.63 2.28 -12.77
N THR A 67 1.87 1.01 -12.43
CA THR A 67 1.78 0.53 -11.05
C THR A 67 2.74 1.28 -10.13
N LEU A 68 4.00 1.46 -10.55
CA LEU A 68 4.98 2.22 -9.76
C LEU A 68 4.55 3.67 -9.56
N THR A 69 4.02 4.30 -10.61
CA THR A 69 3.51 5.68 -10.54
C THR A 69 2.32 5.80 -9.59
N PHE A 70 1.35 4.91 -9.70
CA PHE A 70 0.19 4.88 -8.79
C PHE A 70 0.62 4.60 -7.35
N ALA A 71 1.51 3.62 -7.13
CA ALA A 71 2.04 3.34 -5.81
C ALA A 71 2.73 4.57 -5.20
N ALA A 72 3.54 5.30 -5.97
CA ALA A 72 4.19 6.52 -5.49
C ALA A 72 3.18 7.62 -5.16
N VAL A 73 2.20 7.88 -6.05
CA VAL A 73 1.16 8.89 -5.84
C VAL A 73 0.30 8.56 -4.62
N PHE A 74 -0.16 7.31 -4.51
CA PHE A 74 -1.01 6.91 -3.37
C PHE A 74 -0.24 6.87 -2.06
N THR A 75 1.05 6.49 -2.07
CA THR A 75 1.92 6.61 -0.89
C THR A 75 2.02 8.07 -0.44
N PHE A 76 2.22 8.99 -1.35
CA PHE A 76 2.28 10.42 -1.05
C PHE A 76 0.94 10.94 -0.51
N CYS A 77 -0.19 10.56 -1.13
CA CYS A 77 -1.51 10.91 -0.63
C CYS A 77 -1.77 10.34 0.77
N THR A 78 -1.39 9.08 1.00
CA THR A 78 -1.51 8.43 2.31
C THR A 78 -0.68 9.17 3.36
N LEU A 79 0.55 9.56 3.04
CA LEU A 79 1.41 10.34 3.93
C LEU A 79 0.77 11.67 4.31
N ILE A 80 0.27 12.44 3.33
CA ILE A 80 -0.36 13.74 3.58
C ILE A 80 -1.59 13.60 4.48
N LEU A 81 -2.40 12.57 4.26
CA LEU A 81 -3.63 12.37 5.03
C LEU A 81 -3.36 11.81 6.43
N THR A 82 -2.39 10.91 6.58
CA THR A 82 -2.12 10.24 7.86
C THR A 82 -1.18 11.02 8.77
N TYR A 83 -0.30 11.85 8.21
CA TYR A 83 0.65 12.63 9.02
C TYR A 83 -0.04 13.57 10.02
N PRO A 84 -1.06 14.38 9.64
CA PRO A 84 -1.79 15.21 10.59
C PRO A 84 -2.48 14.39 11.70
N VAL A 85 -3.03 13.22 11.36
CA VAL A 85 -3.67 12.31 12.31
C VAL A 85 -2.65 11.76 13.31
N ALA A 86 -1.51 11.27 12.81
CA ALA A 86 -0.41 10.79 13.64
C ALA A 86 0.14 11.90 14.56
N TYR A 87 0.30 13.11 14.02
CA TYR A 87 0.75 14.27 14.77
C TYR A 87 -0.23 14.66 15.89
N PHE A 88 -1.53 14.70 15.57
CA PHE A 88 -2.57 14.98 16.55
C PHE A 88 -2.58 13.94 17.68
N LEU A 89 -2.56 12.66 17.33
CA LEU A 89 -2.50 11.57 18.31
C LEU A 89 -1.28 11.66 19.21
N ALA A 90 -0.10 11.86 18.66
CA ALA A 90 1.15 11.84 19.41
C ALA A 90 1.34 13.10 20.29
N ARG A 91 0.79 14.26 19.87
CA ARG A 91 1.11 15.56 20.49
C ARG A 91 -0.01 16.19 21.30
N HIS A 92 -1.27 15.97 20.91
CA HIS A 92 -2.42 16.64 21.50
C HIS A 92 -3.27 15.72 22.37
N VAL A 93 -3.21 14.41 22.14
CA VAL A 93 -3.99 13.44 22.91
C VAL A 93 -3.23 13.07 24.20
N SER A 94 -3.94 12.95 25.33
CA SER A 94 -3.36 12.48 26.59
C SER A 94 -2.91 11.03 26.49
N ARG A 95 -1.85 10.64 27.19
CA ARG A 95 -1.27 9.27 27.12
C ARG A 95 -2.30 8.16 27.37
N HIS A 96 -3.25 8.41 28.28
CA HIS A 96 -4.31 7.44 28.56
C HIS A 96 -5.24 7.22 27.36
N ASN A 97 -5.60 8.27 26.66
CA ASN A 97 -6.51 8.22 25.51
C ASN A 97 -5.82 7.84 24.19
N GLN A 98 -4.49 8.00 24.10
CA GLN A 98 -3.72 7.61 22.90
C GLN A 98 -3.92 6.12 22.57
N MET A 99 -3.79 5.26 23.59
CA MET A 99 -3.98 3.81 23.42
C MET A 99 -5.39 3.47 22.96
N LEU A 100 -6.40 4.08 23.55
CA LEU A 100 -7.80 3.88 23.17
C LEU A 100 -8.05 4.32 21.71
N MET A 101 -7.55 5.50 21.32
CA MET A 101 -7.71 6.00 19.95
C MET A 101 -6.99 5.13 18.94
N LEU A 102 -5.78 4.64 19.25
CA LEU A 102 -5.07 3.69 18.39
C LEU A 102 -5.87 2.39 18.24
N LEU A 103 -6.44 1.86 19.32
CA LEU A 103 -7.28 0.66 19.25
C LEU A 103 -8.51 0.90 18.39
N ILE A 104 -9.19 2.02 18.50
CA ILE A 104 -10.36 2.37 17.66
C ILE A 104 -9.95 2.44 16.18
N LEU A 105 -8.79 3.03 15.86
CA LEU A 105 -8.29 3.07 14.48
C LEU A 105 -7.88 1.70 13.95
N LEU A 106 -7.51 0.75 14.83
CA LEU A 106 -7.18 -0.62 14.46
C LEU A 106 -8.42 -1.48 14.18
N ILE A 107 -9.58 -1.17 14.77
CA ILE A 107 -10.81 -1.99 14.60
C ILE A 107 -11.14 -2.26 13.13
N PRO A 108 -11.18 -1.27 12.23
CA PRO A 108 -11.48 -1.53 10.82
C PRO A 108 -10.47 -2.46 10.13
N PHE A 109 -9.26 -2.59 10.68
CA PHE A 109 -8.21 -3.44 10.12
C PHE A 109 -8.45 -4.94 10.30
N TRP A 110 -9.22 -5.31 11.32
CA TRP A 110 -9.63 -6.70 11.54
C TRP A 110 -10.61 -7.20 10.49
N VAL A 111 -11.22 -6.26 9.76
CA VAL A 111 -12.07 -6.57 8.61
C VAL A 111 -11.16 -6.84 7.41
N GLY A 112 -11.37 -7.94 6.71
CA GLY A 112 -10.58 -8.33 5.55
C GLY A 112 -10.56 -7.26 4.45
N GLU A 113 -9.48 -7.23 3.66
CA GLU A 113 -9.27 -6.26 2.57
C GLU A 113 -10.44 -6.23 1.59
N ILE A 114 -10.91 -7.40 1.15
CA ILE A 114 -11.99 -7.53 0.17
C ILE A 114 -13.28 -6.88 0.69
N VAL A 115 -13.66 -7.16 1.96
CA VAL A 115 -14.88 -6.60 2.55
C VAL A 115 -14.81 -5.07 2.64
N ARG A 116 -13.65 -4.53 3.01
CA ARG A 116 -13.42 -3.07 3.04
C ARG A 116 -13.49 -2.45 1.64
N THR A 117 -12.96 -3.14 0.63
CA THR A 117 -13.04 -2.68 -0.77
C THR A 117 -14.48 -2.68 -1.26
N TYR A 118 -15.27 -3.71 -0.96
CA TYR A 118 -16.71 -3.73 -1.26
C TYR A 118 -17.48 -2.61 -0.53
N ALA A 119 -17.14 -2.31 0.71
CA ALA A 119 -17.75 -1.21 1.44
C ALA A 119 -17.52 0.14 0.73
N ILE A 120 -16.30 0.39 0.23
CA ILE A 120 -15.98 1.58 -0.57
C ILE A 120 -16.76 1.57 -1.90
N MET A 121 -16.87 0.42 -2.55
CA MET A 121 -17.62 0.26 -3.78
C MET A 121 -19.10 0.65 -3.61
N ILE A 122 -19.73 0.17 -2.54
CA ILE A 122 -21.11 0.53 -2.20
C ILE A 122 -21.22 2.02 -1.87
N LEU A 123 -20.27 2.58 -1.14
CA LEU A 123 -20.26 3.97 -0.71
C LEU A 123 -20.11 4.93 -1.90
N LEU A 124 -19.28 4.59 -2.89
CA LEU A 124 -19.03 5.40 -4.10
C LEU A 124 -19.97 5.10 -5.26
N GLY A 125 -20.82 4.10 -5.17
CA GLY A 125 -21.79 3.74 -6.21
C GLY A 125 -22.73 4.90 -6.56
N ASN A 126 -23.40 4.83 -7.72
CA ASN A 126 -24.31 5.87 -8.17
C ASN A 126 -25.46 6.15 -7.18
N THR A 127 -25.92 5.13 -6.47
CA THR A 127 -26.91 5.20 -5.38
C THR A 127 -26.28 5.13 -3.99
N GLY A 128 -24.94 5.24 -3.92
CA GLY A 128 -24.18 5.16 -2.69
C GLY A 128 -24.30 6.40 -1.80
N ALA A 129 -23.87 6.25 -0.55
CA ALA A 129 -24.03 7.29 0.46
C ALA A 129 -23.37 8.62 0.08
N VAL A 130 -22.25 8.61 -0.65
CA VAL A 130 -21.56 9.82 -1.12
C VAL A 130 -22.44 10.60 -2.09
N ASN A 131 -22.96 9.95 -3.13
CA ASN A 131 -23.83 10.58 -4.11
C ASN A 131 -25.15 11.07 -3.47
N LEU A 132 -25.73 10.28 -2.57
CA LEU A 132 -26.94 10.66 -1.84
C LEU A 132 -26.71 11.89 -0.96
N ALA A 133 -25.59 11.95 -0.22
CA ALA A 133 -25.23 13.10 0.61
C ALA A 133 -25.02 14.36 -0.24
N LEU A 134 -24.26 14.26 -1.36
CA LEU A 134 -24.01 15.37 -2.26
C LEU A 134 -25.33 15.91 -2.89
N LYS A 135 -26.24 15.00 -3.24
CA LYS A 135 -27.57 15.37 -3.76
C LYS A 135 -28.43 16.04 -2.69
N TRP A 136 -28.42 15.51 -1.47
CA TRP A 136 -29.16 16.08 -0.34
C TRP A 136 -28.66 17.49 0.03
N LEU A 137 -27.35 17.73 -0.09
CA LEU A 137 -26.74 19.06 0.11
C LEU A 137 -26.98 20.01 -1.06
N GLY A 138 -27.64 19.57 -2.14
CA GLY A 138 -27.91 20.38 -3.33
C GLY A 138 -26.67 20.69 -4.18
N LEU A 139 -25.55 19.96 -3.95
CA LEU A 139 -24.30 20.17 -4.67
C LEU A 139 -24.28 19.53 -6.06
N ILE A 140 -25.10 18.52 -6.27
CA ILE A 140 -25.24 17.81 -7.56
C ILE A 140 -26.71 17.52 -7.88
N GLU A 141 -27.08 17.61 -9.16
CA GLU A 141 -28.41 17.20 -9.66
C GLU A 141 -28.42 15.72 -10.08
N ARG A 142 -27.33 15.23 -10.64
CA ARG A 142 -27.17 13.86 -11.13
C ARG A 142 -26.02 13.16 -10.39
N PRO A 143 -26.11 11.83 -10.18
CA PRO A 143 -25.03 11.07 -9.55
C PRO A 143 -23.73 11.21 -10.34
N ILE A 144 -22.62 11.41 -9.62
CA ILE A 144 -21.27 11.42 -10.20
C ILE A 144 -20.79 9.97 -10.30
N PRO A 145 -20.33 9.51 -11.48
CA PRO A 145 -19.79 8.16 -11.63
C PRO A 145 -18.35 8.09 -11.05
N PHE A 146 -18.26 7.95 -9.73
CA PHE A 146 -16.96 7.81 -9.05
C PHE A 146 -16.28 6.47 -9.32
N MET A 147 -17.07 5.42 -9.55
CA MET A 147 -16.59 4.05 -9.74
C MET A 147 -15.81 3.88 -11.05
N TYR A 148 -14.89 2.92 -11.03
CA TYR A 148 -14.05 2.54 -12.17
C TYR A 148 -13.15 3.67 -12.67
N THR A 149 -12.64 4.46 -11.73
CA THR A 149 -11.74 5.59 -11.97
C THR A 149 -10.45 5.48 -11.15
N SER A 150 -9.42 6.24 -11.54
CA SER A 150 -8.20 6.37 -10.70
C SER A 150 -8.50 6.96 -9.33
N PHE A 151 -9.58 7.74 -9.19
CA PHE A 151 -10.01 8.31 -7.92
C PHE A 151 -10.52 7.25 -6.96
N SER A 152 -11.48 6.40 -7.40
CA SER A 152 -12.03 5.33 -6.55
C SER A 152 -10.96 4.32 -6.16
N MET A 153 -10.09 3.94 -7.10
CA MET A 153 -8.95 3.07 -6.84
C MET A 153 -7.99 3.70 -5.81
N GLY A 154 -7.63 4.97 -6.01
CA GLY A 154 -6.73 5.69 -5.11
C GLY A 154 -7.31 5.85 -3.71
N LEU A 155 -8.59 6.19 -3.60
CA LEU A 155 -9.27 6.28 -2.30
C LEU A 155 -9.27 4.94 -1.57
N GLY A 156 -9.53 3.84 -2.29
CA GLY A 156 -9.47 2.49 -1.76
C GLY A 156 -8.08 2.15 -1.22
N ILE A 157 -7.04 2.34 -2.04
CA ILE A 157 -5.66 2.03 -1.66
C ILE A 157 -5.19 2.90 -0.48
N VAL A 158 -5.46 4.20 -0.50
CA VAL A 158 -5.11 5.13 0.59
C VAL A 158 -5.78 4.70 1.90
N TYR A 159 -7.08 4.37 1.87
CA TYR A 159 -7.78 3.89 3.06
C TYR A 159 -7.20 2.57 3.58
N LEU A 160 -6.95 1.61 2.70
CA LEU A 160 -6.43 0.29 3.06
C LEU A 160 -5.01 0.37 3.63
N THR A 161 -4.21 1.33 3.17
CA THR A 161 -2.80 1.48 3.59
C THR A 161 -2.60 2.51 4.69
N ALA A 162 -3.62 3.27 5.07
CA ALA A 162 -3.52 4.35 6.06
C ALA A 162 -2.87 3.92 7.38
N LEU A 163 -3.22 2.75 7.92
CA LEU A 163 -2.63 2.27 9.18
C LEU A 163 -1.17 1.83 9.06
N TYR A 164 -0.78 1.28 7.91
CA TYR A 164 0.63 0.94 7.67
C TYR A 164 1.52 2.17 7.64
N MET A 165 0.96 3.33 7.24
CA MET A 165 1.63 4.62 7.32
C MET A 165 1.55 5.21 8.73
N LEU A 166 0.38 5.12 9.37
CA LEU A 166 0.09 5.76 10.66
C LEU A 166 1.00 5.25 11.77
N LEU A 167 1.20 3.93 11.89
CA LEU A 167 1.92 3.33 13.01
C LEU A 167 3.40 3.75 13.07
N PRO A 168 4.20 3.69 11.98
CA PRO A 168 5.57 4.20 11.99
C PRO A 168 5.65 5.71 12.27
N LEU A 169 4.73 6.49 11.69
CA LEU A 169 4.67 7.94 11.92
C LEU A 169 4.36 8.26 13.38
N TYR A 170 3.35 7.61 13.94
CA TYR A 170 2.99 7.78 15.34
C TYR A 170 4.17 7.42 16.27
N SER A 171 4.82 6.28 16.04
CA SER A 171 5.96 5.83 16.83
C SER A 171 7.13 6.82 16.79
N ALA A 172 7.44 7.40 15.64
CA ALA A 172 8.49 8.40 15.50
C ALA A 172 8.11 9.72 16.19
N LEU A 173 6.84 10.15 16.05
CA LEU A 173 6.34 11.37 16.67
C LEU A 173 6.22 11.25 18.19
N GLU A 174 5.86 10.09 18.73
CA GLU A 174 5.75 9.83 20.15
C GLU A 174 7.11 9.89 20.86
N LYS A 175 8.15 9.34 20.21
CA LYS A 175 9.53 9.32 20.72
C LYS A 175 10.16 10.71 20.77
N LEU A 176 9.66 11.68 20.01
CA LEU A 176 10.25 13.02 19.94
C LEU A 176 9.97 13.80 21.25
N PRO A 177 10.98 14.24 22.02
CA PRO A 177 10.80 14.99 23.27
C PRO A 177 10.07 16.30 23.03
N LYS A 178 9.08 16.62 23.88
CA LYS A 178 8.33 17.88 23.79
C LYS A 178 9.22 19.10 24.03
N SER A 179 10.25 18.96 24.85
CA SER A 179 11.22 20.01 25.16
C SER A 179 11.85 20.65 23.91
N TYR A 180 12.06 19.89 22.82
CA TYR A 180 12.64 20.46 21.60
C TYR A 180 11.72 21.52 20.96
N THR A 181 10.43 21.28 20.98
CA THR A 181 9.45 22.23 20.43
C THR A 181 9.13 23.37 21.41
N GLU A 182 9.27 23.15 22.72
CA GLU A 182 9.09 24.14 23.77
C GLU A 182 10.26 25.15 23.78
N VAL A 183 11.50 24.68 23.83
CA VAL A 183 12.70 25.52 23.76
C VAL A 183 12.72 26.36 22.48
N ALA A 184 12.34 25.78 21.35
CA ALA A 184 12.26 26.53 20.09
C ALA A 184 11.16 27.60 20.14
N ALA A 185 10.05 27.36 20.86
CA ALA A 185 9.02 28.38 21.08
C ALA A 185 9.53 29.52 21.95
N ASP A 186 10.26 29.22 23.02
CA ASP A 186 10.87 30.21 23.90
C ASP A 186 11.90 31.10 23.16
N LEU A 187 12.57 30.54 22.13
CA LEU A 187 13.45 31.25 21.21
C LEU A 187 12.69 32.03 20.11
N GLY A 188 11.36 32.11 20.18
CA GLY A 188 10.53 32.86 19.24
C GLY A 188 10.19 32.14 17.94
N ALA A 189 10.46 30.84 17.83
CA ALA A 189 10.13 30.09 16.62
C ALA A 189 8.60 29.86 16.50
N GLY A 190 7.99 30.34 15.41
CA GLY A 190 6.58 30.11 15.10
C GLY A 190 6.27 28.63 14.85
N ALA A 191 4.99 28.26 14.91
CA ALA A 191 4.53 26.86 14.78
C ALA A 191 5.00 26.19 13.48
N TRP A 192 4.94 26.89 12.35
CA TRP A 192 5.41 26.38 11.05
C TRP A 192 6.93 26.14 11.02
N THR A 193 7.72 27.04 11.64
CA THR A 193 9.17 26.90 11.74
C THR A 193 9.55 25.69 12.59
N ARG A 194 8.88 25.49 13.73
CA ARG A 194 9.05 24.30 14.59
C ARG A 194 8.70 23.02 13.87
N PHE A 195 7.59 23.01 13.14
CA PHE A 195 7.19 21.86 12.34
C PHE A 195 8.25 21.53 11.28
N ARG A 196 8.62 22.49 10.43
CA ARG A 196 9.51 22.26 9.28
C ARG A 196 10.96 21.97 9.69
N ARG A 197 11.48 22.64 10.75
CA ARG A 197 12.90 22.56 11.13
C ARG A 197 13.18 21.55 12.24
N ILE A 198 12.21 21.15 13.00
CA ILE A 198 12.39 20.24 14.15
C ILE A 198 11.58 18.97 13.95
N THR A 199 10.25 19.07 13.90
CA THR A 199 9.39 17.89 13.87
C THR A 199 9.60 17.05 12.62
N LEU A 200 9.53 17.64 11.44
CA LEU A 200 9.63 16.94 10.18
C LEU A 200 10.99 16.23 9.99
N PRO A 201 12.16 16.88 10.22
CA PRO A 201 13.45 16.21 10.09
C PRO A 201 13.66 15.09 11.12
N LEU A 202 13.20 15.26 12.35
CA LEU A 202 13.36 14.28 13.41
C LEU A 202 12.40 13.08 13.27
N THR A 203 11.37 13.19 12.44
CA THR A 203 10.43 12.09 12.13
C THR A 203 10.70 11.42 10.78
N ILE A 204 11.80 11.75 10.11
CA ILE A 204 12.13 11.22 8.78
C ILE A 204 12.23 9.69 8.76
N GLU A 205 12.69 9.06 9.85
CA GLU A 205 12.75 7.61 9.99
C GLU A 205 11.35 6.99 9.93
N GLY A 206 10.38 7.59 10.62
CA GLY A 206 8.97 7.15 10.58
C GLY A 206 8.33 7.39 9.22
N ILE A 207 8.64 8.54 8.59
CA ILE A 207 8.17 8.87 7.24
C ILE A 207 8.71 7.87 6.23
N SER A 208 10.03 7.64 6.21
CA SER A 208 10.66 6.73 5.26
C SER A 208 10.18 5.29 5.45
N SER A 209 10.08 4.82 6.69
CA SER A 209 9.57 3.49 7.01
C SER A 209 8.11 3.32 6.57
N GLY A 210 7.23 4.27 6.92
CA GLY A 210 5.83 4.27 6.50
C GLY A 210 5.67 4.34 4.99
N CYS A 211 6.40 5.23 4.32
CA CYS A 211 6.38 5.35 2.86
C CYS A 211 6.85 4.06 2.17
N THR A 212 7.92 3.44 2.68
CA THR A 212 8.43 2.18 2.12
C THR A 212 7.40 1.07 2.25
N LEU A 213 6.78 0.91 3.42
CA LEU A 213 5.75 -0.10 3.64
C LEU A 213 4.54 0.11 2.72
N VAL A 214 4.01 1.34 2.68
CA VAL A 214 2.84 1.66 1.85
C VAL A 214 3.15 1.51 0.37
N PHE A 215 4.31 1.95 -0.08
CA PHE A 215 4.73 1.80 -1.48
C PHE A 215 4.80 0.33 -1.88
N LEU A 216 5.49 -0.51 -1.10
CA LEU A 216 5.62 -1.93 -1.39
C LEU A 216 4.27 -2.65 -1.37
N ILE A 217 3.40 -2.38 -0.39
CA ILE A 217 2.06 -2.95 -0.33
C ILE A 217 1.22 -2.51 -1.53
N SER A 218 1.30 -1.22 -1.90
CA SER A 218 0.52 -0.66 -3.02
C SER A 218 0.91 -1.25 -4.37
N THR A 219 2.18 -1.65 -4.57
CA THR A 219 2.60 -2.33 -5.80
C THR A 219 2.04 -3.74 -5.94
N GLY A 220 1.71 -4.39 -4.82
CA GLY A 220 1.18 -5.76 -4.77
C GLY A 220 -0.36 -5.86 -4.80
N PHE A 221 -1.09 -4.75 -4.74
CA PHE A 221 -2.55 -4.81 -4.76
C PHE A 221 -3.08 -5.34 -6.09
N TYR A 222 -4.00 -6.31 -5.99
CA TYR A 222 -4.72 -6.90 -7.12
C TYR A 222 -6.24 -6.69 -6.99
N ALA A 223 -6.82 -7.08 -5.87
CA ALA A 223 -8.27 -7.07 -5.69
C ALA A 223 -8.87 -5.65 -5.72
N THR A 224 -8.21 -4.69 -5.09
CA THR A 224 -8.68 -3.30 -5.03
C THR A 224 -8.68 -2.61 -6.40
N PRO A 225 -7.60 -2.68 -7.22
CA PRO A 225 -7.64 -2.19 -8.60
C PRO A 225 -8.70 -2.84 -9.47
N VAL A 226 -8.87 -4.16 -9.40
CA VAL A 226 -9.90 -4.91 -10.16
C VAL A 226 -11.32 -4.45 -9.80
N LEU A 227 -11.60 -4.20 -8.52
CA LEU A 227 -12.94 -3.84 -8.05
C LEU A 227 -13.27 -2.35 -8.20
N LEU A 228 -12.31 -1.47 -7.99
CA LEU A 228 -12.52 -0.02 -7.96
C LEU A 228 -11.95 0.70 -9.18
N GLY A 229 -10.93 0.12 -9.82
CA GLY A 229 -10.30 0.68 -11.01
C GLY A 229 -11.12 0.48 -12.27
N GLY A 230 -10.68 1.08 -13.37
CA GLY A 230 -11.29 0.97 -14.68
C GLY A 230 -10.29 0.53 -15.75
N PRO A 231 -10.71 0.37 -17.02
CA PRO A 231 -9.83 -0.08 -18.10
C PRO A 231 -8.56 0.76 -18.30
N SER A 232 -8.64 2.05 -17.95
CA SER A 232 -7.48 2.97 -18.01
C SER A 232 -6.53 2.86 -16.82
N THR A 233 -6.91 2.14 -15.77
CA THR A 233 -6.15 2.04 -14.51
C THR A 233 -5.56 0.66 -14.27
N THR A 234 -5.58 -0.23 -15.26
CA THR A 234 -5.03 -1.59 -15.19
C THR A 234 -3.61 -1.58 -14.64
N VAL A 235 -3.38 -2.31 -13.56
CA VAL A 235 -2.09 -2.47 -12.89
C VAL A 235 -1.38 -3.75 -13.33
N PHE A 236 -0.08 -3.85 -13.04
CA PHE A 236 0.74 -4.97 -13.48
C PHE A 236 0.28 -6.32 -12.92
N ALA A 237 -0.16 -6.36 -11.65
CA ALA A 237 -0.71 -7.56 -11.04
C ALA A 237 -1.97 -8.08 -11.76
N GLU A 238 -2.83 -7.16 -12.22
CA GLU A 238 -4.03 -7.48 -13.01
C GLU A 238 -3.65 -8.01 -14.41
N THR A 239 -2.64 -7.41 -15.03
CA THR A 239 -2.11 -7.87 -16.34
C THR A 239 -1.57 -9.29 -16.21
N ILE A 240 -0.79 -9.58 -15.17
CA ILE A 240 -0.27 -10.94 -14.91
C ILE A 240 -1.43 -11.92 -14.74
N ALA A 241 -2.41 -11.60 -13.88
CA ALA A 241 -3.56 -12.46 -13.63
C ALA A 241 -4.37 -12.73 -14.92
N GLY A 242 -4.53 -11.71 -15.77
CA GLY A 242 -5.17 -11.83 -17.08
C GLY A 242 -4.47 -12.86 -17.97
N PHE A 243 -3.14 -12.83 -18.06
CA PHE A 243 -2.41 -13.82 -18.85
C PHE A 243 -2.57 -15.25 -18.34
N PHE A 244 -2.68 -15.45 -17.02
CA PHE A 244 -2.94 -16.78 -16.47
C PHE A 244 -4.37 -17.28 -16.74
N HIS A 245 -5.34 -16.40 -16.80
CA HIS A 245 -6.72 -16.77 -17.12
C HIS A 245 -6.90 -17.14 -18.59
N TYR A 246 -6.27 -16.38 -19.50
CA TYR A 246 -6.37 -16.64 -20.94
C TYR A 246 -5.44 -17.74 -21.44
N ALA A 247 -4.37 -18.09 -20.71
CA ALA A 247 -3.47 -19.19 -21.08
C ALA A 247 -3.99 -20.56 -20.62
N GLY A 248 -5.08 -20.61 -19.87
CA GLY A 248 -5.72 -21.85 -19.39
C GLY A 248 -6.83 -22.39 -20.31
N ASP A 249 -7.23 -21.64 -21.33
CA ASP A 249 -8.15 -22.05 -22.40
C ASP A 249 -7.36 -22.37 -23.69
#